data_1a4a7d0aa9f6d3336a36c67647899a5c
#
_entry.id   1a4a7d0aa9f6d3336a36c67647899a5c
#
_cell.length_a   1.000
_cell.length_b   1.000
_cell.length_c   1.000
_cell.angle_alpha   90.00
_cell.angle_beta   90.00
_cell.angle_gamma   90.00
#
_symmetry.space_group_name_H-M   'P 1'
#
loop_
_entity.id
_entity.type
_entity.pdbx_description
1 polymer ?
#
loop_
_entity_poly.entity_id
_entity_poly.type
_entity_poly.pdbx_seq_one_letter_code
_entity_poly.pdbx_strand_id
1 'polypeptide(L)'
;FKDIDLQLELCDRLYDLASGNGNKKVMGEALFYKGEALVMTEPDKAEKYIHSCIRLLEDTDYELIARAYNILGIITDNRDDLSNSLDFYLKCFQICEEHNLNYVKGLCACNIGVIFQMLELYEKSSGYFKSALECFKKADESEDTYMNIVTVNLNLFIDYFNMRDLENMKECFEYIVVNRKSLETQFSVELFKAEMMYVAGNTDKLDETLEKAVEESKEQQLVMEFLDSYVLLCDFLYKLKKYDILLEELDLIENQMTDSSFPRIRIKLIKYRLTCIGEKADFDEYKKWTKEYIKTYELITYNYHQSIVNSIQLRMYIEVLKDSEQVYENMAMTDGLTKLYNRYGLKKSAKRMIDEASEKGQMIGVAIIDIDYFKQVNDYYGHSYGDECLKSVAEILRKCCPLKPDEQIQKMILSRYGGDEFVVIIQDVRPNDMEEYSSNVKKAVIEKNMQSEKSPVADIVTLSQGMVCRQVRKEDELEILINEADKILYDVKENGRNGYKIKTI
;
A
#
# COMPACT_ATOMS: atom_id res chain seq x y z
N PHE A 1 -1.36 21.02 -23.54
CA PHE A 1 -1.33 22.49 -23.70
C PHE A 1 0.09 22.91 -24.11
N LYS A 2 0.25 23.59 -25.27
CA LYS A 2 1.56 24.11 -25.70
C LYS A 2 1.98 25.40 -24.95
N ASP A 3 1.10 25.96 -24.11
CA ASP A 3 1.32 27.18 -23.34
C ASP A 3 1.05 26.93 -21.87
N ILE A 4 2.13 26.68 -21.13
CA ILE A 4 2.10 26.40 -19.68
C ILE A 4 1.52 27.59 -18.90
N ASP A 5 1.87 28.81 -19.29
CA ASP A 5 1.42 30.01 -18.59
C ASP A 5 -0.10 30.19 -18.70
N LEU A 6 -0.67 29.94 -19.89
CA LEU A 6 -2.12 29.92 -20.07
C LEU A 6 -2.80 28.83 -19.27
N GLN A 7 -2.22 27.63 -19.21
CA GLN A 7 -2.76 26.52 -18.41
C GLN A 7 -2.79 26.90 -16.92
N LEU A 8 -1.72 27.48 -16.40
CA LEU A 8 -1.65 27.92 -15.00
C LEU A 8 -2.68 29.01 -14.70
N GLU A 9 -2.85 30.01 -15.58
CA GLU A 9 -3.86 31.06 -15.43
C GLU A 9 -5.28 30.45 -15.39
N LEU A 10 -5.60 29.53 -16.30
CA LEU A 10 -6.89 28.88 -16.34
C LEU A 10 -7.16 28.05 -15.07
N CYS A 11 -6.14 27.34 -14.56
CA CYS A 11 -6.24 26.59 -13.31
C CYS A 11 -6.49 27.51 -12.10
N ASP A 12 -5.83 28.68 -12.03
CA ASP A 12 -6.04 29.65 -10.96
C ASP A 12 -7.48 30.21 -11.00
N ARG A 13 -7.97 30.59 -12.17
CA ARG A 13 -9.36 31.07 -12.33
C ARG A 13 -10.40 29.98 -11.96
N LEU A 14 -10.13 28.73 -12.35
CA LEU A 14 -11.00 27.60 -12.02
C LEU A 14 -11.03 27.36 -10.51
N TYR A 15 -9.88 27.42 -9.85
CA TYR A 15 -9.77 27.28 -8.41
C TYR A 15 -10.53 28.37 -7.66
N ASP A 16 -10.37 29.64 -8.06
CA ASP A 16 -11.04 30.77 -7.42
C ASP A 16 -12.56 30.68 -7.54
N LEU A 17 -13.06 30.34 -8.73
CA LEU A 17 -14.50 30.14 -8.97
C LEU A 17 -15.06 28.98 -8.13
N ALA A 18 -14.33 27.87 -8.05
CA ALA A 18 -14.73 26.70 -7.28
C ALA A 18 -14.69 26.97 -5.76
N SER A 19 -13.68 27.73 -5.31
CA SER A 19 -13.55 28.16 -3.90
C SER A 19 -14.71 29.04 -3.47
N GLY A 20 -15.15 29.98 -4.34
CA GLY A 20 -16.32 30.81 -4.06
C GLY A 20 -17.63 30.04 -3.89
N ASN A 21 -17.74 28.86 -4.49
CA ASN A 21 -18.90 27.99 -4.43
C ASN A 21 -18.72 26.79 -3.48
N GLY A 22 -17.57 26.66 -2.83
CA GLY A 22 -17.23 25.54 -1.94
C GLY A 22 -17.10 24.18 -2.63
N ASN A 23 -16.88 24.15 -3.96
CA ASN A 23 -16.77 22.91 -4.75
C ASN A 23 -15.37 22.31 -4.65
N LYS A 24 -15.16 21.46 -3.63
CA LYS A 24 -13.87 20.80 -3.37
C LYS A 24 -13.36 19.95 -4.53
N LYS A 25 -14.25 19.27 -5.27
CA LYS A 25 -13.86 18.44 -6.40
C LYS A 25 -13.17 19.30 -7.48
N VAL A 26 -13.81 20.35 -7.93
CA VAL A 26 -13.25 21.25 -8.97
C VAL A 26 -12.00 21.98 -8.48
N MET A 27 -11.92 22.32 -7.17
CA MET A 27 -10.69 22.86 -6.58
C MET A 27 -9.54 21.84 -6.67
N GLY A 28 -9.82 20.57 -6.38
CA GLY A 28 -8.84 19.47 -6.49
C GLY A 28 -8.37 19.26 -7.93
N GLU A 29 -9.30 19.26 -8.90
CA GLU A 29 -8.99 19.17 -10.33
C GLU A 29 -8.08 20.33 -10.78
N ALA A 30 -8.38 21.56 -10.40
CA ALA A 30 -7.54 22.72 -10.72
C ALA A 30 -6.12 22.58 -10.16
N LEU A 31 -5.98 22.12 -8.92
CA LEU A 31 -4.66 21.89 -8.32
C LEU A 31 -3.91 20.73 -8.97
N PHE A 32 -4.62 19.68 -9.38
CA PHE A 32 -4.01 18.56 -10.11
C PHE A 32 -3.37 19.04 -11.42
N TYR A 33 -4.14 19.68 -12.29
CA TYR A 33 -3.65 20.16 -13.58
C TYR A 33 -2.57 21.24 -13.45
N LYS A 34 -2.63 22.04 -12.38
CA LYS A 34 -1.56 23.00 -12.06
C LYS A 34 -0.27 22.30 -11.66
N GLY A 35 -0.38 21.25 -10.83
CA GLY A 35 0.76 20.40 -10.46
C GLY A 35 1.33 19.66 -11.66
N GLU A 36 0.49 19.02 -12.48
CA GLU A 36 0.89 18.29 -13.68
C GLU A 36 1.68 19.19 -14.66
N ALA A 37 1.23 20.44 -14.91
CA ALA A 37 1.92 21.38 -15.77
C ALA A 37 3.32 21.75 -15.29
N LEU A 38 3.58 21.70 -13.98
CA LEU A 38 4.83 22.12 -13.35
C LEU A 38 5.82 20.98 -13.06
N VAL A 39 5.47 19.73 -13.34
CA VAL A 39 6.31 18.55 -13.01
C VAL A 39 7.74 18.70 -13.51
N MET A 40 7.93 19.17 -14.73
CA MET A 40 9.25 19.26 -15.37
C MET A 40 9.97 20.60 -15.09
N THR A 41 9.22 21.68 -14.83
CA THR A 41 9.79 23.02 -14.70
C THR A 41 9.99 23.45 -13.24
N GLU A 42 9.02 23.17 -12.38
CA GLU A 42 9.03 23.56 -10.97
C GLU A 42 8.52 22.40 -10.07
N PRO A 43 9.27 21.29 -9.96
CA PRO A 43 8.82 20.07 -9.29
C PRO A 43 8.45 20.26 -7.80
N ASP A 44 9.10 21.20 -7.10
CA ASP A 44 8.77 21.51 -5.68
C ASP A 44 7.40 22.18 -5.52
N LYS A 45 6.99 22.99 -6.50
CA LYS A 45 5.64 23.58 -6.52
C LYS A 45 4.62 22.54 -6.96
N ALA A 46 4.94 21.76 -7.99
CA ALA A 46 4.11 20.66 -8.46
C ALA A 46 3.71 19.73 -7.31
N GLU A 47 4.69 19.25 -6.55
CA GLU A 47 4.49 18.38 -5.40
C GLU A 47 3.51 18.96 -4.37
N LYS A 48 3.65 20.26 -4.02
CA LYS A 48 2.74 20.94 -3.09
C LYS A 48 1.30 21.00 -3.60
N TYR A 49 1.12 21.28 -4.90
CA TYR A 49 -0.22 21.31 -5.52
C TYR A 49 -0.85 19.91 -5.53
N ILE A 50 -0.10 18.88 -5.90
CA ILE A 50 -0.57 17.50 -5.93
C ILE A 50 -0.95 17.01 -4.52
N HIS A 51 -0.15 17.28 -3.50
CA HIS A 51 -0.52 16.95 -2.12
C HIS A 51 -1.78 17.69 -1.64
N SER A 52 -1.97 18.93 -2.09
CA SER A 52 -3.18 19.71 -1.76
C SER A 52 -4.41 19.16 -2.49
N CYS A 53 -4.25 18.71 -3.74
CA CYS A 53 -5.27 18.00 -4.50
C CYS A 53 -5.74 16.74 -3.76
N ILE A 54 -4.81 15.86 -3.36
CA ILE A 54 -5.13 14.61 -2.63
C ILE A 54 -5.96 14.91 -1.38
N ARG A 55 -5.54 15.89 -0.56
CA ARG A 55 -6.27 16.27 0.67
C ARG A 55 -7.68 16.82 0.42
N LEU A 56 -7.91 17.51 -0.70
CA LEU A 56 -9.23 18.03 -1.04
C LEU A 56 -10.19 16.97 -1.57
N LEU A 57 -9.65 15.94 -2.24
CA LEU A 57 -10.41 14.89 -2.92
C LEU A 57 -10.59 13.63 -2.09
N GLU A 58 -10.06 13.58 -0.87
CA GLU A 58 -10.17 12.44 0.03
C GLU A 58 -11.63 11.92 0.05
N ASP A 59 -11.80 10.63 -0.30
CA ASP A 59 -13.09 9.93 -0.43
C ASP A 59 -14.07 10.42 -1.53
N THR A 60 -13.62 11.23 -2.49
CA THR A 60 -14.54 11.81 -3.50
C THR A 60 -14.21 11.47 -4.96
N ASP A 61 -12.94 11.36 -5.33
CA ASP A 61 -12.50 11.09 -6.70
C ASP A 61 -11.25 10.23 -6.73
N TYR A 62 -11.45 8.92 -6.68
CA TYR A 62 -10.37 7.94 -6.60
C TYR A 62 -9.48 7.90 -7.86
N GLU A 63 -10.05 8.19 -9.04
CA GLU A 63 -9.27 8.24 -10.27
C GLU A 63 -8.26 9.38 -10.25
N LEU A 64 -8.70 10.57 -9.86
CA LEU A 64 -7.80 11.72 -9.79
C LEU A 64 -6.78 11.57 -8.67
N ILE A 65 -7.15 10.94 -7.54
CA ILE A 65 -6.21 10.61 -6.46
C ILE A 65 -5.15 9.62 -6.93
N ALA A 66 -5.54 8.57 -7.68
CA ALA A 66 -4.60 7.61 -8.24
C ALA A 66 -3.62 8.29 -9.22
N ARG A 67 -4.13 9.14 -10.11
CA ARG A 67 -3.30 9.96 -11.00
C ARG A 67 -2.36 10.89 -10.22
N ALA A 68 -2.84 11.50 -9.14
CA ALA A 68 -2.02 12.35 -8.28
C ALA A 68 -0.85 11.58 -7.63
N TYR A 69 -1.08 10.37 -7.14
CA TYR A 69 -0.01 9.51 -6.64
C TYR A 69 0.97 9.09 -7.75
N ASN A 70 0.48 8.83 -8.97
CA ASN A 70 1.35 8.55 -10.11
C ASN A 70 2.27 9.75 -10.43
N ILE A 71 1.75 10.98 -10.41
CA ILE A 71 2.53 12.21 -10.60
C ILE A 71 3.56 12.40 -9.47
N LEU A 72 3.22 12.14 -8.20
CA LEU A 72 4.19 12.18 -7.10
C LEU A 72 5.31 11.16 -7.31
N GLY A 73 4.98 9.96 -7.81
CA GLY A 73 5.96 8.97 -8.20
C GLY A 73 6.93 9.50 -9.27
N ILE A 74 6.43 10.14 -10.31
CA ILE A 74 7.26 10.75 -11.37
C ILE A 74 8.16 11.87 -10.81
N ILE A 75 7.62 12.77 -9.98
CA ILE A 75 8.39 13.86 -9.37
C ILE A 75 9.55 13.32 -8.54
N THR A 76 9.31 12.29 -7.74
CA THR A 76 10.33 11.67 -6.87
C THR A 76 11.33 10.85 -7.66
N ASP A 77 10.90 10.17 -8.73
CA ASP A 77 11.80 9.43 -9.63
C ASP A 77 12.77 10.39 -10.35
N ASN A 78 12.29 11.52 -10.86
CA ASN A 78 13.12 12.57 -11.48
C ASN A 78 14.17 13.15 -10.51
N ARG A 79 13.97 13.02 -9.20
CA ARG A 79 14.95 13.40 -8.15
C ARG A 79 15.86 12.26 -7.71
N ASP A 80 15.80 11.10 -8.38
CA ASP A 80 16.50 9.87 -7.97
C ASP A 80 16.07 9.29 -6.60
N ASP A 81 14.90 9.67 -6.09
CA ASP A 81 14.32 9.11 -4.86
C ASP A 81 13.45 7.89 -5.17
N LEU A 82 14.10 6.78 -5.55
CA LEU A 82 13.42 5.55 -5.97
C LEU A 82 12.55 4.92 -4.87
N SER A 83 12.92 5.10 -3.59
CA SER A 83 12.15 4.51 -2.49
C SER A 83 10.78 5.16 -2.38
N ASN A 84 10.74 6.49 -2.32
CA ASN A 84 9.49 7.23 -2.25
C ASN A 84 8.70 7.15 -3.56
N SER A 85 9.39 7.09 -4.71
CA SER A 85 8.75 6.89 -6.02
C SER A 85 7.97 5.58 -6.05
N LEU A 86 8.59 4.46 -5.65
CA LEU A 86 7.92 3.16 -5.55
C LEU A 86 6.76 3.17 -4.55
N ASP A 87 6.90 3.83 -3.40
CA ASP A 87 5.82 3.93 -2.42
C ASP A 87 4.60 4.67 -2.99
N PHE A 88 4.81 5.75 -3.75
CA PHE A 88 3.73 6.46 -4.43
C PHE A 88 3.09 5.62 -5.53
N TYR A 89 3.88 4.93 -6.34
CA TYR A 89 3.34 4.02 -7.36
C TYR A 89 2.56 2.85 -6.76
N LEU A 90 3.00 2.29 -5.63
CA LEU A 90 2.26 1.24 -4.93
C LEU A 90 0.90 1.75 -4.40
N LYS A 91 0.84 2.97 -3.86
CA LYS A 91 -0.43 3.60 -3.47
C LYS A 91 -1.35 3.82 -4.65
N CYS A 92 -0.81 4.34 -5.77
CA CYS A 92 -1.56 4.47 -7.02
C CYS A 92 -2.13 3.12 -7.45
N PHE A 93 -1.30 2.08 -7.48
CA PHE A 93 -1.66 0.74 -7.92
C PHE A 93 -2.77 0.13 -7.04
N GLN A 94 -2.67 0.28 -5.71
CA GLN A 94 -3.68 -0.19 -4.76
C GLN A 94 -5.04 0.47 -5.03
N ILE A 95 -5.10 1.80 -5.17
CA ILE A 95 -6.34 2.51 -5.47
C ILE A 95 -6.93 2.05 -6.81
N CYS A 96 -6.08 1.85 -7.81
CA CYS A 96 -6.51 1.36 -9.12
C CYS A 96 -7.11 -0.05 -9.07
N GLU A 97 -6.57 -0.95 -8.25
CA GLU A 97 -7.12 -2.30 -8.02
C GLU A 97 -8.49 -2.23 -7.33
N GLU A 98 -8.61 -1.44 -6.27
CA GLU A 98 -9.84 -1.32 -5.49
C GLU A 98 -10.99 -0.71 -6.31
N HIS A 99 -10.69 0.19 -7.28
CA HIS A 99 -11.68 0.94 -8.05
C HIS A 99 -11.72 0.58 -9.55
N ASN A 100 -10.98 -0.46 -9.99
CA ASN A 100 -10.94 -0.95 -11.39
C ASN A 100 -10.51 0.13 -12.41
N LEU A 101 -9.54 0.97 -12.07
CA LEU A 101 -9.05 2.07 -12.89
C LEU A 101 -7.95 1.59 -13.87
N ASN A 102 -8.35 0.87 -14.91
CA ASN A 102 -7.41 0.17 -15.81
C ASN A 102 -6.42 1.11 -16.50
N TYR A 103 -6.84 2.28 -16.97
CA TYR A 103 -5.95 3.23 -17.65
C TYR A 103 -4.81 3.71 -16.72
N VAL A 104 -5.16 4.23 -15.55
CA VAL A 104 -4.18 4.74 -14.57
C VAL A 104 -3.28 3.63 -14.04
N LYS A 105 -3.84 2.42 -13.86
CA LYS A 105 -3.07 1.23 -13.49
C LYS A 105 -2.03 0.89 -14.55
N GLY A 106 -2.37 1.00 -15.84
CA GLY A 106 -1.44 0.82 -16.95
C GLY A 106 -0.30 1.82 -16.92
N LEU A 107 -0.57 3.11 -16.69
CA LEU A 107 0.44 4.15 -16.52
C LEU A 107 1.40 3.85 -15.35
N CYS A 108 0.83 3.49 -14.20
CA CYS A 108 1.59 3.14 -13.01
C CYS A 108 2.51 1.93 -13.24
N ALA A 109 1.99 0.86 -13.86
CA ALA A 109 2.77 -0.32 -14.20
C ALA A 109 3.91 0.02 -15.18
N CYS A 110 3.65 0.89 -16.16
CA CYS A 110 4.68 1.37 -17.09
C CYS A 110 5.82 2.07 -16.33
N ASN A 111 5.51 3.01 -15.44
CA ASN A 111 6.50 3.74 -14.66
C ASN A 111 7.33 2.81 -13.75
N ILE A 112 6.71 1.84 -13.10
CA ILE A 112 7.42 0.81 -12.33
C ILE A 112 8.33 -0.02 -13.25
N GLY A 113 7.87 -0.37 -14.45
CA GLY A 113 8.67 -1.05 -15.48
C GLY A 113 9.94 -0.26 -15.82
N VAL A 114 9.82 1.04 -16.06
CA VAL A 114 10.97 1.94 -16.33
C VAL A 114 11.98 1.92 -15.19
N ILE A 115 11.53 1.96 -13.93
CA ILE A 115 12.45 1.84 -12.78
C ILE A 115 13.24 0.53 -12.83
N PHE A 116 12.59 -0.61 -13.09
CA PHE A 116 13.28 -1.89 -13.20
C PHE A 116 14.22 -1.95 -14.41
N GLN A 117 13.85 -1.32 -15.54
CA GLN A 117 14.70 -1.19 -16.72
C GLN A 117 15.98 -0.39 -16.40
N MET A 118 15.85 0.74 -15.70
CA MET A 118 16.98 1.56 -15.24
C MET A 118 17.93 0.79 -14.29
N LEU A 119 17.39 -0.17 -13.54
CA LEU A 119 18.17 -1.06 -12.67
C LEU A 119 18.73 -2.29 -13.40
N GLU A 120 18.59 -2.35 -14.73
CA GLU A 120 19.01 -3.46 -15.60
C GLU A 120 18.34 -4.81 -15.23
N LEU A 121 17.17 -4.76 -14.58
CA LEU A 121 16.38 -5.94 -14.20
C LEU A 121 15.32 -6.24 -15.26
N TYR A 122 15.78 -6.52 -16.47
CA TYR A 122 14.95 -6.58 -17.70
C TYR A 122 13.81 -7.61 -17.66
N GLU A 123 13.97 -8.78 -17.00
CA GLU A 123 12.89 -9.76 -16.83
C GLU A 123 11.75 -9.21 -15.96
N LYS A 124 12.08 -8.46 -14.88
CA LYS A 124 11.06 -7.82 -14.05
C LYS A 124 10.40 -6.66 -14.78
N SER A 125 11.21 -5.84 -15.45
CA SER A 125 10.77 -4.72 -16.26
C SER A 125 9.74 -5.17 -17.31
N SER A 126 10.10 -6.15 -18.14
CA SER A 126 9.20 -6.70 -19.17
C SER A 126 7.91 -7.29 -18.58
N GLY A 127 7.94 -7.83 -17.37
CA GLY A 127 6.76 -8.29 -16.66
C GLY A 127 5.78 -7.15 -16.35
N TYR A 128 6.27 -6.02 -15.88
CA TYR A 128 5.45 -4.82 -15.61
C TYR A 128 4.93 -4.19 -16.90
N PHE A 129 5.74 -4.12 -17.96
CA PHE A 129 5.28 -3.62 -19.26
C PHE A 129 4.19 -4.50 -19.89
N LYS A 130 4.29 -5.84 -19.79
CA LYS A 130 3.22 -6.74 -20.18
C LYS A 130 1.94 -6.49 -19.39
N SER A 131 2.05 -6.30 -18.08
CA SER A 131 0.90 -5.93 -17.22
C SER A 131 0.28 -4.60 -17.66
N ALA A 132 1.10 -3.60 -18.01
CA ALA A 132 0.63 -2.33 -18.54
C ALA A 132 -0.16 -2.50 -19.85
N LEU A 133 0.33 -3.32 -20.80
CA LEU A 133 -0.40 -3.63 -22.03
C LEU A 133 -1.77 -4.29 -21.77
N GLU A 134 -1.84 -5.21 -20.79
CA GLU A 134 -3.11 -5.83 -20.42
C GLU A 134 -4.10 -4.83 -19.83
N CYS A 135 -3.59 -3.87 -19.05
CA CYS A 135 -4.40 -2.81 -18.47
C CYS A 135 -4.92 -1.85 -19.57
N PHE A 136 -4.06 -1.41 -20.48
CA PHE A 136 -4.48 -0.53 -21.59
C PHE A 136 -5.46 -1.21 -22.55
N LYS A 137 -5.34 -2.51 -22.78
CA LYS A 137 -6.34 -3.28 -23.57
C LYS A 137 -7.72 -3.36 -22.92
N LYS A 138 -7.82 -3.16 -21.61
CA LYS A 138 -9.09 -3.13 -20.84
C LYS A 138 -9.60 -1.71 -20.60
N ALA A 139 -8.79 -0.69 -20.88
CA ALA A 139 -9.16 0.71 -20.77
C ALA A 139 -9.97 1.16 -22.00
N ASP A 140 -10.62 2.32 -21.88
CA ASP A 140 -11.33 2.92 -22.99
C ASP A 140 -10.37 3.28 -24.14
N GLU A 141 -10.83 3.06 -25.38
CA GLU A 141 -10.08 3.42 -26.57
C GLU A 141 -9.98 4.94 -26.68
N SER A 142 -8.77 5.46 -26.57
CA SER A 142 -8.44 6.88 -26.75
C SER A 142 -7.09 7.02 -27.46
N GLU A 143 -6.82 8.20 -27.99
CA GLU A 143 -5.51 8.50 -28.59
C GLU A 143 -4.39 8.33 -27.56
N ASP A 144 -4.61 8.76 -26.32
CA ASP A 144 -3.64 8.61 -25.22
C ASP A 144 -3.38 7.14 -24.88
N THR A 145 -4.44 6.31 -24.80
CA THR A 145 -4.31 4.85 -24.59
C THR A 145 -3.47 4.21 -25.69
N TYR A 146 -3.72 4.60 -26.93
CA TYR A 146 -2.99 4.12 -28.08
C TYR A 146 -1.51 4.52 -28.02
N MET A 147 -1.21 5.78 -27.73
CA MET A 147 0.16 6.28 -27.59
C MET A 147 0.92 5.55 -26.47
N ASN A 148 0.26 5.31 -25.33
CA ASN A 148 0.87 4.57 -24.23
C ASN A 148 1.19 3.10 -24.60
N ILE A 149 0.34 2.44 -25.38
CA ILE A 149 0.64 1.09 -25.91
C ILE A 149 1.89 1.11 -26.80
N VAL A 150 2.07 2.13 -27.64
CA VAL A 150 3.28 2.28 -28.48
C VAL A 150 4.50 2.47 -27.58
N THR A 151 4.44 3.36 -26.60
CA THR A 151 5.53 3.60 -25.62
C THR A 151 5.90 2.33 -24.86
N VAL A 152 4.93 1.54 -24.43
CA VAL A 152 5.20 0.27 -23.76
C VAL A 152 5.90 -0.72 -24.69
N ASN A 153 5.52 -0.79 -25.97
CA ASN A 153 6.22 -1.64 -26.95
C ASN A 153 7.65 -1.18 -27.22
N LEU A 154 7.92 0.14 -27.18
CA LEU A 154 9.29 0.67 -27.25
C LEU A 154 10.12 0.19 -26.06
N ASN A 155 9.61 0.29 -24.86
CA ASN A 155 10.30 -0.16 -23.66
C ASN A 155 10.51 -1.68 -23.64
N LEU A 156 9.51 -2.46 -24.06
CA LEU A 156 9.65 -3.91 -24.23
C LEU A 156 10.71 -4.29 -25.25
N PHE A 157 10.80 -3.55 -26.35
CA PHE A 157 11.86 -3.77 -27.35
C PHE A 157 13.25 -3.59 -26.71
N ILE A 158 13.45 -2.55 -25.88
CA ILE A 158 14.70 -2.29 -25.17
C ILE A 158 15.04 -3.46 -24.22
N ASP A 159 14.06 -3.95 -23.46
CA ASP A 159 14.25 -5.10 -22.59
C ASP A 159 14.67 -6.35 -23.37
N TYR A 160 13.96 -6.67 -24.44
CA TYR A 160 14.25 -7.84 -25.28
C TYR A 160 15.60 -7.73 -26.02
N PHE A 161 15.99 -6.51 -26.42
CA PHE A 161 17.32 -6.26 -26.95
C PHE A 161 18.43 -6.63 -25.94
N ASN A 162 18.28 -6.19 -24.70
CA ASN A 162 19.26 -6.49 -23.66
C ASN A 162 19.24 -7.98 -23.23
N MET A 163 18.07 -8.64 -23.31
CA MET A 163 17.93 -10.08 -23.09
C MET A 163 18.33 -10.93 -24.32
N ARG A 164 18.62 -10.30 -25.46
CA ARG A 164 18.90 -10.93 -26.77
C ARG A 164 17.75 -11.82 -27.30
N ASP A 165 16.52 -11.43 -27.01
CA ASP A 165 15.31 -12.13 -27.43
C ASP A 165 14.79 -11.55 -28.76
N LEU A 166 15.36 -12.06 -29.86
CA LEU A 166 15.06 -11.57 -31.21
C LEU A 166 13.60 -11.80 -31.64
N GLU A 167 12.94 -12.83 -31.15
CA GLU A 167 11.54 -13.14 -31.51
C GLU A 167 10.61 -12.06 -30.97
N ASN A 168 10.69 -11.79 -29.68
CA ASN A 168 9.89 -10.74 -29.05
C ASN A 168 10.28 -9.32 -29.52
N MET A 169 11.56 -9.08 -29.84
CA MET A 169 11.98 -7.82 -30.50
C MET A 169 11.23 -7.58 -31.80
N LYS A 170 11.09 -8.60 -32.66
CA LYS A 170 10.37 -8.49 -33.93
C LYS A 170 8.91 -8.16 -33.76
N GLU A 171 8.22 -8.80 -32.80
CA GLU A 171 6.81 -8.49 -32.50
C GLU A 171 6.63 -7.02 -32.08
N CYS A 172 7.46 -6.54 -31.16
CA CYS A 172 7.43 -5.14 -30.72
C CYS A 172 7.73 -4.19 -31.89
N PHE A 173 8.73 -4.50 -32.70
CA PHE A 173 9.13 -3.68 -33.85
C PHE A 173 8.00 -3.59 -34.91
N GLU A 174 7.38 -4.71 -35.26
CA GLU A 174 6.24 -4.71 -36.18
C GLU A 174 5.10 -3.84 -35.67
N TYR A 175 4.78 -3.92 -34.39
CA TYR A 175 3.78 -3.05 -33.79
C TYR A 175 4.16 -1.58 -33.86
N ILE A 176 5.39 -1.21 -33.52
CA ILE A 176 5.91 0.16 -33.58
C ILE A 176 5.84 0.71 -35.00
N VAL A 177 6.29 -0.05 -36.00
CA VAL A 177 6.32 0.40 -37.40
C VAL A 177 4.92 0.61 -37.97
N VAL A 178 3.98 -0.29 -37.70
CA VAL A 178 2.58 -0.17 -38.17
C VAL A 178 1.91 1.06 -37.56
N ASN A 179 2.24 1.39 -36.33
CA ASN A 179 1.62 2.46 -35.56
C ASN A 179 2.47 3.76 -35.56
N ARG A 180 3.44 3.86 -36.46
CA ARG A 180 4.44 4.93 -36.59
C ARG A 180 3.87 6.35 -36.75
N LYS A 181 2.62 6.50 -37.19
CA LYS A 181 2.00 7.83 -37.41
C LYS A 181 1.98 8.72 -36.16
N SER A 182 2.15 8.13 -34.98
CA SER A 182 2.20 8.82 -33.71
C SER A 182 3.63 9.03 -33.17
N LEU A 183 4.65 8.40 -33.78
CA LEU A 183 6.06 8.58 -33.42
C LEU A 183 6.74 9.47 -34.46
N GLU A 184 7.00 10.72 -34.12
CA GLU A 184 7.62 11.71 -35.00
C GLU A 184 9.13 11.45 -35.27
N THR A 185 9.70 10.34 -34.71
CA THR A 185 11.12 10.02 -34.81
C THR A 185 11.43 8.94 -35.83
N GLN A 186 12.02 9.32 -36.96
CA GLN A 186 12.45 8.35 -37.97
C GLN A 186 13.69 7.56 -37.57
N PHE A 187 14.67 8.21 -36.91
CA PHE A 187 15.95 7.58 -36.57
C PHE A 187 15.78 6.40 -35.59
N SER A 188 14.79 6.43 -34.72
CA SER A 188 14.48 5.30 -33.83
C SER A 188 14.17 4.01 -34.60
N VAL A 189 13.53 4.10 -35.75
CA VAL A 189 13.21 2.92 -36.58
C VAL A 189 14.46 2.32 -37.20
N GLU A 190 15.37 3.13 -37.73
CA GLU A 190 16.65 2.63 -38.28
C GLU A 190 17.56 2.11 -37.16
N LEU A 191 17.58 2.74 -36.00
CA LEU A 191 18.27 2.26 -34.82
C LEU A 191 17.77 0.86 -34.43
N PHE A 192 16.47 0.65 -34.30
CA PHE A 192 15.88 -0.65 -33.92
C PHE A 192 16.15 -1.73 -34.96
N LYS A 193 16.18 -1.39 -36.26
CA LYS A 193 16.61 -2.33 -37.31
C LYS A 193 18.09 -2.73 -37.12
N ALA A 194 18.96 -1.77 -36.84
CA ALA A 194 20.38 -2.04 -36.61
C ALA A 194 20.57 -2.93 -35.36
N GLU A 195 19.84 -2.67 -34.28
CA GLU A 195 19.86 -3.48 -33.06
C GLU A 195 19.40 -4.93 -33.31
N MET A 196 18.31 -5.14 -34.07
CA MET A 196 17.84 -6.48 -34.46
C MET A 196 18.89 -7.20 -35.33
N MET A 197 19.51 -6.50 -36.27
CA MET A 197 20.60 -7.07 -37.10
C MET A 197 21.77 -7.51 -36.23
N TYR A 198 22.16 -6.70 -35.25
CA TYR A 198 23.21 -7.04 -34.30
C TYR A 198 22.90 -8.30 -33.49
N VAL A 199 21.68 -8.39 -32.91
CA VAL A 199 21.24 -9.58 -32.14
C VAL A 199 21.16 -10.82 -33.04
N ALA A 200 20.71 -10.66 -34.30
CA ALA A 200 20.67 -11.75 -35.28
C ALA A 200 22.04 -12.20 -35.82
N GLY A 201 23.12 -11.48 -35.46
CA GLY A 201 24.47 -11.74 -35.99
C GLY A 201 24.63 -11.39 -37.48
N ASN A 202 23.71 -10.62 -38.06
CA ASN A 202 23.74 -10.18 -39.46
C ASN A 202 24.47 -8.83 -39.58
N THR A 203 25.74 -8.87 -39.94
CA THR A 203 26.61 -7.68 -40.00
C THR A 203 26.68 -7.04 -41.38
N ASP A 204 26.16 -7.69 -42.44
CA ASP A 204 26.38 -7.25 -43.81
C ASP A 204 25.83 -5.86 -44.15
N LYS A 205 24.76 -5.42 -43.46
CA LYS A 205 24.13 -4.11 -43.61
C LYS A 205 24.06 -3.30 -42.33
N LEU A 206 24.66 -3.80 -41.26
CA LEU A 206 24.58 -3.17 -39.94
C LEU A 206 25.16 -1.75 -39.97
N ASP A 207 26.38 -1.59 -40.53
CA ASP A 207 27.03 -0.28 -40.59
C ASP A 207 26.24 0.73 -41.45
N GLU A 208 25.71 0.31 -42.61
CA GLU A 208 24.84 1.18 -43.46
C GLU A 208 23.57 1.63 -42.73
N THR A 209 22.92 0.69 -42.02
CA THR A 209 21.70 1.00 -41.28
C THR A 209 21.97 1.90 -40.09
N LEU A 210 23.09 1.70 -39.40
CA LEU A 210 23.51 2.54 -38.29
C LEU A 210 23.89 3.95 -38.75
N GLU A 211 24.60 4.09 -39.90
CA GLU A 211 24.92 5.41 -40.50
C GLU A 211 23.64 6.20 -40.79
N LYS A 212 22.60 5.56 -41.35
CA LYS A 212 21.28 6.20 -41.54
C LYS A 212 20.67 6.69 -40.22
N ALA A 213 20.70 5.86 -39.17
CA ALA A 213 20.16 6.25 -37.88
C ALA A 213 20.91 7.48 -37.31
N VAL A 214 22.24 7.55 -37.47
CA VAL A 214 23.08 8.69 -37.06
C VAL A 214 22.82 9.93 -37.91
N GLU A 215 22.62 9.79 -39.24
CA GLU A 215 22.26 10.94 -40.10
C GLU A 215 20.89 11.52 -39.69
N GLU A 216 19.90 10.66 -39.50
CA GLU A 216 18.55 11.05 -39.06
C GLU A 216 18.54 11.69 -37.65
N SER A 217 19.39 11.23 -36.71
CA SER A 217 19.51 11.86 -35.39
C SER A 217 20.03 13.28 -35.46
N LYS A 218 21.01 13.53 -36.33
CA LYS A 218 21.61 14.89 -36.56
C LYS A 218 20.61 15.87 -37.21
N GLU A 219 19.69 15.36 -38.05
CA GLU A 219 18.65 16.19 -38.68
C GLU A 219 17.56 16.62 -37.69
N GLN A 220 17.30 15.86 -36.67
CA GLN A 220 16.16 16.05 -35.76
C GLN A 220 16.30 17.23 -34.80
N GLN A 221 17.50 17.57 -34.36
CA GLN A 221 17.86 18.73 -33.48
C GLN A 221 17.09 18.89 -32.15
N LEU A 222 16.08 18.08 -31.84
CA LEU A 222 15.22 18.16 -30.65
C LEU A 222 15.64 17.15 -29.59
N VAL A 223 16.90 17.24 -29.13
CA VAL A 223 17.51 16.23 -28.25
C VAL A 223 16.72 16.00 -26.96
N MET A 224 16.21 17.08 -26.34
CA MET A 224 15.52 16.97 -25.06
C MET A 224 14.12 16.34 -25.16
N GLU A 225 13.43 16.50 -26.29
CA GLU A 225 12.14 15.84 -26.53
C GLU A 225 12.31 14.34 -26.78
N PHE A 226 13.48 13.94 -27.31
CA PHE A 226 13.77 12.56 -27.70
C PHE A 226 15.01 12.00 -26.98
N LEU A 227 15.30 12.50 -25.77
CA LEU A 227 16.49 12.16 -25.01
C LEU A 227 16.71 10.65 -24.88
N ASP A 228 15.63 9.89 -24.62
CA ASP A 228 15.71 8.44 -24.48
C ASP A 228 16.23 7.77 -25.76
N SER A 229 15.77 8.21 -26.93
CA SER A 229 16.23 7.68 -28.23
C SER A 229 17.70 8.01 -28.49
N TYR A 230 18.16 9.21 -28.13
CA TYR A 230 19.58 9.56 -28.24
C TYR A 230 20.45 8.76 -27.27
N VAL A 231 19.96 8.53 -26.04
CA VAL A 231 20.66 7.68 -25.08
C VAL A 231 20.78 6.24 -25.58
N LEU A 232 19.72 5.69 -26.19
CA LEU A 232 19.75 4.37 -26.82
C LEU A 232 20.77 4.29 -27.96
N LEU A 233 20.82 5.31 -28.82
CA LEU A 233 21.84 5.39 -29.88
C LEU A 233 23.25 5.40 -29.28
N CYS A 234 23.50 6.20 -28.24
CA CYS A 234 24.77 6.21 -27.53
C CYS A 234 25.11 4.85 -26.91
N ASP A 235 24.14 4.17 -26.31
CA ASP A 235 24.31 2.82 -25.75
C ASP A 235 24.74 1.81 -26.80
N PHE A 236 24.11 1.88 -27.96
CA PHE A 236 24.41 0.99 -29.08
C PHE A 236 25.77 1.30 -29.71
N LEU A 237 26.09 2.57 -29.95
CA LEU A 237 27.42 3.01 -30.44
C LEU A 237 28.53 2.58 -29.47
N TYR A 238 28.28 2.71 -28.16
CA TYR A 238 29.24 2.25 -27.14
C TYR A 238 29.46 0.73 -27.18
N LYS A 239 28.38 -0.07 -27.31
CA LYS A 239 28.46 -1.54 -27.49
C LYS A 239 29.26 -1.93 -28.73
N LEU A 240 29.10 -1.19 -29.83
CA LEU A 240 29.80 -1.42 -31.09
C LEU A 240 31.21 -0.81 -31.12
N LYS A 241 31.63 -0.10 -30.07
CA LYS A 241 32.92 0.63 -29.97
C LYS A 241 33.12 1.67 -31.09
N LYS A 242 32.03 2.28 -31.58
CA LYS A 242 32.07 3.35 -32.58
C LYS A 242 32.34 4.70 -31.90
N TYR A 243 33.52 4.85 -31.28
CA TYR A 243 33.83 5.95 -30.34
C TYR A 243 33.88 7.33 -30.98
N ASP A 244 34.24 7.43 -32.26
CA ASP A 244 34.25 8.75 -32.94
C ASP A 244 32.83 9.31 -33.13
N ILE A 245 31.92 8.47 -33.62
CA ILE A 245 30.50 8.83 -33.80
C ILE A 245 29.87 9.09 -32.43
N LEU A 246 30.16 8.22 -31.44
CA LEU A 246 29.64 8.38 -30.10
C LEU A 246 30.02 9.72 -29.46
N LEU A 247 31.25 10.22 -29.65
CA LEU A 247 31.63 11.55 -29.15
C LEU A 247 30.83 12.67 -29.78
N GLU A 248 30.53 12.60 -31.07
CA GLU A 248 29.70 13.59 -31.75
C GLU A 248 28.26 13.63 -31.18
N GLU A 249 27.66 12.46 -30.97
CA GLU A 249 26.32 12.35 -30.35
C GLU A 249 26.31 12.85 -28.90
N LEU A 250 27.36 12.52 -28.11
CA LEU A 250 27.53 13.02 -26.75
C LEU A 250 27.64 14.54 -26.70
N ASP A 251 28.29 15.17 -27.68
CA ASP A 251 28.39 16.64 -27.80
C ASP A 251 27.03 17.26 -28.10
N LEU A 252 26.23 16.64 -28.96
CA LEU A 252 24.86 17.11 -29.25
C LEU A 252 23.99 17.12 -28.00
N ILE A 253 24.04 16.04 -27.22
CA ILE A 253 23.27 15.91 -25.97
C ILE A 253 23.75 16.97 -24.94
N GLU A 254 25.05 17.06 -24.69
CA GLU A 254 25.64 17.93 -23.67
C GLU A 254 25.33 19.42 -23.94
N ASN A 255 25.27 19.84 -25.19
CA ASN A 255 24.95 21.23 -25.56
C ASN A 255 23.52 21.64 -25.20
N GLN A 256 22.61 20.70 -24.96
CA GLN A 256 21.22 20.95 -24.64
C GLN A 256 20.82 20.57 -23.21
N MET A 257 21.63 19.72 -22.50
CA MET A 257 21.39 19.36 -21.12
C MET A 257 21.87 20.46 -20.15
N THR A 258 21.06 20.73 -19.12
CA THR A 258 21.49 21.57 -18.00
C THR A 258 22.22 20.73 -16.93
N ASP A 259 23.07 21.38 -16.12
CA ASP A 259 23.89 20.73 -15.08
C ASP A 259 23.10 19.88 -14.05
N SER A 260 21.82 20.21 -13.85
CA SER A 260 20.95 19.52 -12.87
C SER A 260 19.98 18.54 -13.49
N SER A 261 19.97 18.39 -14.82
CA SER A 261 19.04 17.50 -15.52
C SER A 261 19.50 16.05 -15.47
N PHE A 262 18.60 15.13 -15.13
CA PHE A 262 18.75 13.69 -15.28
C PHE A 262 20.11 13.13 -14.80
N PRO A 263 20.48 13.21 -13.51
CA PRO A 263 21.82 12.86 -13.02
C PRO A 263 22.29 11.45 -13.41
N ARG A 264 21.37 10.46 -13.45
CA ARG A 264 21.69 9.06 -13.84
C ARG A 264 22.03 8.93 -15.32
N ILE A 265 21.28 9.60 -16.19
CA ILE A 265 21.60 9.64 -17.63
C ILE A 265 22.94 10.33 -17.80
N ARG A 266 23.13 11.47 -17.15
CA ARG A 266 24.37 12.25 -17.24
C ARG A 266 25.60 11.44 -16.84
N ILE A 267 25.58 10.72 -15.71
CA ILE A 267 26.73 9.92 -15.27
C ILE A 267 27.06 8.79 -16.26
N LYS A 268 26.04 8.18 -16.87
CA LYS A 268 26.17 7.17 -17.90
C LYS A 268 26.87 7.74 -19.15
N LEU A 269 26.42 8.90 -19.64
CA LEU A 269 27.01 9.58 -20.79
C LEU A 269 28.44 10.04 -20.52
N ILE A 270 28.72 10.58 -19.34
CA ILE A 270 30.09 10.92 -18.91
C ILE A 270 30.99 9.69 -18.90
N LYS A 271 30.50 8.55 -18.42
CA LYS A 271 31.25 7.28 -18.44
C LYS A 271 31.62 6.87 -19.86
N TYR A 272 30.70 7.00 -20.82
CA TYR A 272 30.97 6.71 -22.22
C TYR A 272 32.01 7.68 -22.80
N ARG A 273 31.89 8.97 -22.54
CA ARG A 273 32.86 9.98 -22.93
C ARG A 273 34.24 9.72 -22.39
N LEU A 274 34.37 9.41 -21.10
CA LEU A 274 35.66 9.05 -20.49
C LEU A 274 36.30 7.84 -21.15
N THR A 275 35.52 6.82 -21.54
CA THR A 275 36.05 5.68 -22.28
C THR A 275 36.57 6.10 -23.66
N CYS A 276 35.81 6.89 -24.42
CA CYS A 276 36.22 7.37 -25.74
C CYS A 276 37.49 8.25 -25.70
N ILE A 277 37.58 9.17 -24.73
CA ILE A 277 38.73 10.07 -24.56
C ILE A 277 39.98 9.28 -24.10
N GLY A 278 39.79 8.29 -23.22
CA GLY A 278 40.87 7.44 -22.75
C GLY A 278 41.59 6.69 -23.89
N GLU A 279 40.84 6.26 -24.89
CA GLU A 279 41.36 5.65 -26.12
C GLU A 279 42.16 6.65 -27.00
N LYS A 280 41.78 7.95 -26.95
CA LYS A 280 42.45 9.04 -27.71
C LYS A 280 43.62 9.67 -26.96
N ALA A 281 43.85 9.32 -25.69
CA ALA A 281 44.93 9.82 -24.82
C ALA A 281 44.93 11.37 -24.66
N ASP A 282 43.74 12.02 -24.69
CA ASP A 282 43.60 13.45 -24.36
C ASP A 282 43.49 13.64 -22.84
N PHE A 283 44.62 14.00 -22.24
CA PHE A 283 44.75 14.06 -20.77
C PHE A 283 44.02 15.21 -20.13
N ASP A 284 43.93 16.35 -20.78
CA ASP A 284 43.28 17.58 -20.24
C ASP A 284 41.77 17.44 -20.29
N GLU A 285 41.21 16.93 -21.36
CA GLU A 285 39.80 16.64 -21.50
C GLU A 285 39.37 15.51 -20.56
N TYR A 286 40.16 14.44 -20.46
CA TYR A 286 39.93 13.36 -19.53
C TYR A 286 39.84 13.86 -18.07
N LYS A 287 40.76 14.76 -17.66
CA LYS A 287 40.77 15.37 -16.34
C LYS A 287 39.52 16.23 -16.08
N LYS A 288 39.07 16.98 -17.07
CA LYS A 288 37.83 17.79 -17.01
C LYS A 288 36.63 16.87 -16.73
N TRP A 289 36.44 15.84 -17.55
CA TRP A 289 35.29 14.96 -17.44
C TRP A 289 35.33 14.04 -16.22
N THR A 290 36.51 13.69 -15.72
CA THR A 290 36.65 13.01 -14.45
C THR A 290 36.13 13.86 -13.28
N LYS A 291 36.37 15.15 -13.27
CA LYS A 291 35.81 16.06 -12.25
C LYS A 291 34.28 16.13 -12.32
N GLU A 292 33.73 16.23 -13.52
CA GLU A 292 32.26 16.21 -13.71
C GLU A 292 31.66 14.86 -13.29
N TYR A 293 32.32 13.75 -13.59
CA TYR A 293 31.91 12.43 -13.10
C TYR A 293 31.83 12.38 -11.58
N ILE A 294 32.88 12.84 -10.89
CA ILE A 294 32.93 12.85 -9.42
C ILE A 294 31.79 13.73 -8.87
N LYS A 295 31.62 14.95 -9.40
CA LYS A 295 30.57 15.87 -8.97
C LYS A 295 29.16 15.25 -9.12
N THR A 296 28.90 14.64 -10.27
CA THR A 296 27.60 14.00 -10.54
C THR A 296 27.39 12.77 -9.65
N TYR A 297 28.45 11.97 -9.43
CA TYR A 297 28.40 10.82 -8.55
C TYR A 297 28.14 11.20 -7.08
N GLU A 298 28.77 12.27 -6.59
CA GLU A 298 28.53 12.81 -5.25
C GLU A 298 27.08 13.27 -5.10
N LEU A 299 26.51 13.93 -6.12
CA LEU A 299 25.09 14.33 -6.11
C LEU A 299 24.16 13.13 -6.04
N ILE A 300 24.36 12.11 -6.88
CA ILE A 300 23.56 10.88 -6.87
C ILE A 300 23.67 10.18 -5.52
N THR A 301 24.90 10.08 -4.97
CA THR A 301 25.15 9.43 -3.68
C THR A 301 24.47 10.20 -2.54
N TYR A 302 24.52 11.52 -2.57
CA TYR A 302 23.83 12.37 -1.59
C TYR A 302 22.30 12.14 -1.65
N ASN A 303 21.69 12.18 -2.83
CA ASN A 303 20.27 11.96 -3.01
C ASN A 303 19.86 10.55 -2.53
N TYR A 304 20.65 9.54 -2.85
CA TYR A 304 20.43 8.16 -2.39
C TYR A 304 20.47 8.05 -0.85
N HIS A 305 21.46 8.69 -0.20
CA HIS A 305 21.52 8.71 1.27
C HIS A 305 20.32 9.43 1.88
N GLN A 306 19.87 10.55 1.31
CA GLN A 306 18.67 11.25 1.77
C GLN A 306 17.42 10.38 1.64
N SER A 307 17.26 9.67 0.53
CA SER A 307 16.16 8.73 0.31
C SER A 307 16.15 7.63 1.37
N ILE A 308 17.30 7.02 1.68
CA ILE A 308 17.41 6.01 2.74
C ILE A 308 17.00 6.58 4.10
N VAL A 309 17.52 7.76 4.47
CA VAL A 309 17.19 8.41 5.75
C VAL A 309 15.70 8.67 5.86
N ASN A 310 15.08 9.23 4.82
CA ASN A 310 13.64 9.49 4.77
C ASN A 310 12.82 8.18 4.91
N SER A 311 13.23 7.13 4.21
CA SER A 311 12.57 5.81 4.28
C SER A 311 12.65 5.20 5.68
N ILE A 312 13.80 5.32 6.36
CA ILE A 312 13.97 4.86 7.73
C ILE A 312 13.08 5.66 8.68
N GLN A 313 13.08 6.99 8.56
CA GLN A 313 12.25 7.86 9.40
C GLN A 313 10.76 7.57 9.23
N LEU A 314 10.29 7.37 8.00
CA LEU A 314 8.92 7.02 7.70
C LEU A 314 8.53 5.66 8.32
N ARG A 315 9.38 4.64 8.18
CA ARG A 315 9.15 3.32 8.79
C ARG A 315 9.07 3.41 10.31
N MET A 316 9.98 4.13 10.95
CA MET A 316 9.94 4.36 12.40
C MET A 316 8.65 5.08 12.82
N TYR A 317 8.22 6.09 12.06
CA TYR A 317 6.98 6.81 12.33
C TYR A 317 5.74 5.92 12.20
N ILE A 318 5.68 5.08 11.15
CA ILE A 318 4.60 4.10 10.95
C ILE A 318 4.56 3.09 12.11
N GLU A 319 5.71 2.63 12.58
CA GLU A 319 5.79 1.68 13.71
C GLU A 319 5.25 2.30 15.00
N VAL A 320 5.65 3.54 15.30
CA VAL A 320 5.11 4.30 16.45
C VAL A 320 3.59 4.53 16.34
N LEU A 321 3.08 4.82 15.13
CA LEU A 321 1.64 4.97 14.90
C LEU A 321 0.88 3.66 15.11
N LYS A 322 1.40 2.53 14.61
CA LYS A 322 0.79 1.20 14.82
C LYS A 322 0.73 0.83 16.30
N ASP A 323 1.80 1.09 17.03
CA ASP A 323 1.83 0.85 18.49
C ASP A 323 0.80 1.72 19.22
N SER A 324 0.66 2.98 18.84
CA SER A 324 -0.34 3.87 19.42
C SER A 324 -1.77 3.45 19.06
N GLU A 325 -2.03 3.08 17.81
CA GLU A 325 -3.33 2.56 17.36
C GLU A 325 -3.73 1.30 18.12
N GLN A 326 -2.79 0.35 18.30
CA GLN A 326 -3.02 -0.85 19.10
C GLN A 326 -3.35 -0.53 20.56
N VAL A 327 -2.69 0.47 21.15
CA VAL A 327 -2.99 0.93 22.51
C VAL A 327 -4.38 1.55 22.57
N TYR A 328 -4.75 2.43 21.64
CA TYR A 328 -6.07 3.04 21.60
C TYR A 328 -7.16 1.99 21.35
N GLU A 329 -6.93 1.03 20.46
CA GLU A 329 -7.87 -0.06 20.21
C GLU A 329 -8.09 -0.91 21.46
N ASN A 330 -7.01 -1.28 22.16
CA ASN A 330 -7.11 -2.02 23.42
C ASN A 330 -7.86 -1.23 24.50
N MET A 331 -7.63 0.08 24.60
CA MET A 331 -8.39 0.95 25.51
C MET A 331 -9.88 1.03 25.15
N ALA A 332 -10.20 1.11 23.86
CA ALA A 332 -11.57 1.14 23.38
C ALA A 332 -12.32 -0.19 23.56
N MET A 333 -11.58 -1.31 23.61
CA MET A 333 -12.13 -2.67 23.72
C MET A 333 -12.29 -3.18 25.14
N THR A 334 -11.72 -2.51 26.15
CA THR A 334 -11.69 -3.02 27.55
C THR A 334 -12.56 -2.19 28.49
N ASP A 335 -13.10 -2.85 29.53
CA ASP A 335 -13.78 -2.20 30.64
C ASP A 335 -12.77 -1.59 31.60
N GLY A 336 -12.94 -0.33 31.92
CA GLY A 336 -12.00 0.45 32.74
C GLY A 336 -11.83 -0.10 34.17
N LEU A 337 -12.86 -0.72 34.75
CA LEU A 337 -12.87 -1.24 36.12
C LEU A 337 -12.27 -2.64 36.22
N THR A 338 -12.76 -3.58 35.38
CA THR A 338 -12.45 -5.03 35.49
C THR A 338 -11.33 -5.46 34.57
N LYS A 339 -10.94 -4.62 33.59
CA LYS A 339 -9.93 -4.91 32.55
C LYS A 339 -10.30 -6.14 31.69
N LEU A 340 -11.57 -6.55 31.72
CA LEU A 340 -12.12 -7.50 30.75
C LEU A 340 -12.52 -6.76 29.47
N TYR A 341 -12.88 -7.49 28.41
CA TYR A 341 -13.50 -6.84 27.26
C TYR A 341 -14.78 -6.10 27.70
N ASN A 342 -15.03 -4.94 27.12
CA ASN A 342 -16.34 -4.30 27.18
C ASN A 342 -17.25 -4.89 26.09
N ARG A 343 -18.48 -4.42 25.97
CA ARG A 343 -19.46 -4.92 24.98
C ARG A 343 -18.95 -4.78 23.53
N TYR A 344 -18.21 -3.73 23.21
CA TYR A 344 -17.63 -3.51 21.89
C TYR A 344 -16.51 -4.52 21.62
N GLY A 345 -15.58 -4.69 22.56
CA GLY A 345 -14.49 -5.67 22.47
C GLY A 345 -14.99 -7.10 22.37
N LEU A 346 -16.04 -7.44 23.13
CA LEU A 346 -16.72 -8.73 23.01
C LEU A 346 -17.21 -8.99 21.58
N LYS A 347 -17.98 -8.04 21.01
CA LYS A 347 -18.56 -8.19 19.67
C LYS A 347 -17.49 -8.39 18.60
N LYS A 348 -16.43 -7.60 18.66
CA LYS A 348 -15.32 -7.67 17.68
C LYS A 348 -14.54 -8.98 17.79
N SER A 349 -14.20 -9.41 19.02
CA SER A 349 -13.41 -10.63 19.25
C SER A 349 -14.22 -11.91 19.02
N ALA A 350 -15.50 -11.92 19.40
CA ALA A 350 -16.38 -13.07 19.25
C ALA A 350 -16.66 -13.42 17.79
N LYS A 351 -16.80 -12.42 16.90
CA LYS A 351 -17.02 -12.67 15.48
C LYS A 351 -15.91 -13.55 14.90
N ARG A 352 -14.64 -13.19 15.14
CA ARG A 352 -13.48 -13.98 14.68
C ARG A 352 -13.49 -15.41 15.26
N MET A 353 -13.80 -15.55 16.57
CA MET A 353 -13.85 -16.86 17.23
C MET A 353 -14.96 -17.74 16.67
N ILE A 354 -16.13 -17.19 16.39
CA ILE A 354 -17.27 -17.90 15.78
C ILE A 354 -16.92 -18.37 14.37
N ASP A 355 -16.32 -17.50 13.54
CA ASP A 355 -15.91 -17.83 12.19
C ASP A 355 -14.87 -18.97 12.18
N GLU A 356 -13.84 -18.88 13.02
CA GLU A 356 -12.82 -19.93 13.15
C GLU A 356 -13.39 -21.28 13.68
N ALA A 357 -14.31 -21.24 14.63
CA ALA A 357 -14.96 -22.43 15.16
C ALA A 357 -15.87 -23.10 14.13
N SER A 358 -16.59 -22.29 13.34
CA SER A 358 -17.43 -22.77 12.24
C SER A 358 -16.62 -23.49 11.17
N GLU A 359 -15.49 -22.90 10.73
CA GLU A 359 -14.58 -23.50 9.74
C GLU A 359 -14.00 -24.85 10.21
N LYS A 360 -13.75 -24.99 11.53
CA LYS A 360 -13.17 -26.19 12.13
C LYS A 360 -14.23 -27.20 12.63
N GLY A 361 -15.52 -26.87 12.52
CA GLY A 361 -16.62 -27.69 13.02
C GLY A 361 -16.61 -27.86 14.54
N GLN A 362 -16.10 -26.88 15.29
CA GLN A 362 -15.94 -26.92 16.74
C GLN A 362 -17.20 -26.45 17.48
N MET A 363 -17.31 -26.83 18.73
CA MET A 363 -18.34 -26.29 19.62
C MET A 363 -17.91 -25.00 20.28
N ILE A 364 -18.86 -24.10 20.51
CA ILE A 364 -18.69 -22.90 21.34
C ILE A 364 -19.63 -22.99 22.54
N GLY A 365 -19.09 -22.68 23.72
CA GLY A 365 -19.86 -22.43 24.94
C GLY A 365 -19.99 -20.94 25.18
N VAL A 366 -21.21 -20.46 25.43
CA VAL A 366 -21.49 -19.08 25.82
C VAL A 366 -22.20 -19.09 27.16
N ALA A 367 -21.68 -18.33 28.13
CA ALA A 367 -22.32 -18.12 29.42
C ALA A 367 -22.63 -16.64 29.66
N ILE A 368 -23.82 -16.34 30.12
CA ILE A 368 -24.18 -15.07 30.74
C ILE A 368 -24.25 -15.27 32.24
N ILE A 369 -23.59 -14.40 32.97
CA ILE A 369 -23.41 -14.45 34.41
C ILE A 369 -23.80 -13.11 35.00
N ASP A 370 -24.62 -13.14 36.05
CA ASP A 370 -25.13 -11.95 36.70
C ASP A 370 -24.92 -12.05 38.21
N ILE A 371 -24.60 -10.93 38.87
CA ILE A 371 -24.42 -10.87 40.32
C ILE A 371 -25.79 -10.70 40.95
N ASP A 372 -26.21 -11.68 41.72
CA ASP A 372 -27.53 -11.67 42.36
C ASP A 372 -27.69 -10.49 43.31
N TYR A 373 -28.75 -9.70 43.09
CA TYR A 373 -29.10 -8.54 43.90
C TYR A 373 -28.00 -7.49 44.05
N PHE A 374 -27.17 -7.28 43.03
CA PHE A 374 -26.03 -6.36 43.06
C PHE A 374 -26.41 -4.91 43.40
N LYS A 375 -27.59 -4.47 42.99
CA LYS A 375 -28.10 -3.17 43.39
C LYS A 375 -28.19 -3.00 44.90
N GLN A 376 -28.63 -4.04 45.63
CA GLN A 376 -28.71 -4.01 47.08
C GLN A 376 -27.32 -3.98 47.73
N VAL A 377 -26.31 -4.63 47.12
CA VAL A 377 -24.92 -4.53 47.57
C VAL A 377 -24.44 -3.09 47.46
N ASN A 378 -24.67 -2.42 46.31
CA ASN A 378 -24.31 -1.01 46.13
C ASN A 378 -25.06 -0.07 47.09
N ASP A 379 -26.37 -0.28 47.25
CA ASP A 379 -27.22 0.58 48.08
C ASP A 379 -26.84 0.49 49.59
N TYR A 380 -26.37 -0.67 50.02
CA TYR A 380 -26.04 -0.92 51.43
C TYR A 380 -24.57 -0.66 51.75
N TYR A 381 -23.62 -1.13 50.93
CA TYR A 381 -22.17 -1.01 51.18
C TYR A 381 -21.49 0.11 50.41
N GLY A 382 -22.20 0.77 49.52
CA GLY A 382 -21.67 1.83 48.65
C GLY A 382 -20.98 1.31 47.37
N HIS A 383 -20.88 2.17 46.36
CA HIS A 383 -20.33 1.84 45.03
C HIS A 383 -18.89 1.34 45.08
N SER A 384 -18.05 1.85 45.99
CA SER A 384 -16.66 1.39 46.11
C SER A 384 -16.58 -0.10 46.45
N TYR A 385 -17.43 -0.59 47.33
CA TYR A 385 -17.50 -2.01 47.69
C TYR A 385 -18.05 -2.83 46.49
N GLY A 386 -19.08 -2.33 45.81
CA GLY A 386 -19.58 -2.95 44.58
C GLY A 386 -18.50 -3.08 43.51
N ASP A 387 -17.65 -2.05 43.34
CA ASP A 387 -16.52 -2.10 42.42
C ASP A 387 -15.49 -3.18 42.80
N GLU A 388 -15.24 -3.39 44.10
CA GLU A 388 -14.38 -4.50 44.59
C GLU A 388 -15.01 -5.87 44.32
N CYS A 389 -16.34 -5.98 44.47
CA CYS A 389 -17.06 -7.20 44.12
C CYS A 389 -16.93 -7.50 42.63
N LEU A 390 -17.13 -6.51 41.74
CA LEU A 390 -17.00 -6.66 40.30
C LEU A 390 -15.59 -7.10 39.89
N LYS A 391 -14.56 -6.48 40.48
CA LYS A 391 -13.16 -6.90 40.24
C LYS A 391 -12.89 -8.32 40.68
N SER A 392 -13.40 -8.71 41.87
CA SER A 392 -13.26 -10.05 42.44
C SER A 392 -13.94 -11.11 41.57
N VAL A 393 -15.15 -10.83 41.09
CA VAL A 393 -15.87 -11.73 40.17
C VAL A 393 -15.10 -11.84 38.84
N ALA A 394 -14.64 -10.75 38.27
CA ALA A 394 -13.83 -10.79 37.03
C ALA A 394 -12.56 -11.65 37.17
N GLU A 395 -11.88 -11.54 38.31
CA GLU A 395 -10.69 -12.37 38.61
C GLU A 395 -11.06 -13.86 38.76
N ILE A 396 -12.15 -14.17 39.43
CA ILE A 396 -12.66 -15.56 39.62
C ILE A 396 -13.00 -16.15 38.24
N LEU A 397 -13.74 -15.42 37.40
CA LEU A 397 -14.09 -15.87 36.05
C LEU A 397 -12.87 -16.24 35.23
N ARG A 398 -11.80 -15.46 35.37
CA ARG A 398 -10.52 -15.70 34.65
C ARG A 398 -9.81 -16.95 35.21
N LYS A 399 -9.74 -17.09 36.52
CA LYS A 399 -9.03 -18.20 37.18
C LYS A 399 -9.70 -19.55 37.02
N CYS A 400 -11.03 -19.59 36.94
CA CYS A 400 -11.78 -20.82 36.78
C CYS A 400 -11.80 -21.38 35.36
N CYS A 401 -11.11 -20.78 34.42
CA CYS A 401 -11.06 -21.26 33.03
C CYS A 401 -10.58 -22.70 32.93
N PRO A 402 -11.28 -23.58 32.20
CA PRO A 402 -10.92 -24.99 32.09
C PRO A 402 -9.75 -25.23 31.12
N LEU A 403 -9.31 -24.20 30.38
CA LEU A 403 -8.25 -24.30 29.40
C LEU A 403 -6.88 -24.09 30.05
N LYS A 404 -5.83 -24.64 29.44
CA LYS A 404 -4.44 -24.34 29.82
C LYS A 404 -4.12 -22.84 29.58
N PRO A 405 -3.19 -22.26 30.35
CA PRO A 405 -2.88 -20.84 30.24
C PRO A 405 -2.58 -20.36 28.83
N ASP A 406 -1.85 -21.15 28.03
CA ASP A 406 -1.49 -20.81 26.65
C ASP A 406 -2.68 -20.88 25.68
N GLU A 407 -3.69 -21.73 25.96
CA GLU A 407 -4.91 -21.84 25.18
C GLU A 407 -5.95 -20.79 25.59
N GLN A 408 -5.92 -20.36 26.85
CA GLN A 408 -6.89 -19.43 27.43
C GLN A 408 -6.95 -18.10 26.64
N ILE A 409 -5.80 -17.57 26.24
CA ILE A 409 -5.70 -16.30 25.49
C ILE A 409 -6.34 -16.43 24.10
N GLN A 410 -6.26 -17.61 23.48
CA GLN A 410 -6.72 -17.83 22.11
C GLN A 410 -8.17 -18.33 22.02
N LYS A 411 -8.62 -19.09 23.04
CA LYS A 411 -9.89 -19.81 23.00
C LYS A 411 -10.94 -19.32 23.99
N MET A 412 -10.65 -18.28 24.78
CA MET A 412 -11.58 -17.75 25.79
C MET A 412 -11.72 -16.23 25.68
N ILE A 413 -12.95 -15.75 25.66
CA ILE A 413 -13.28 -14.32 25.74
C ILE A 413 -14.05 -14.10 27.03
N LEU A 414 -13.59 -13.13 27.83
CA LEU A 414 -14.25 -12.66 29.05
C LEU A 414 -14.65 -11.20 28.87
N SER A 415 -15.89 -10.87 29.11
CA SER A 415 -16.41 -9.53 28.96
C SER A 415 -17.26 -9.11 30.14
N ARG A 416 -17.17 -7.84 30.54
CA ARG A 416 -18.21 -7.17 31.30
C ARG A 416 -19.21 -6.57 30.31
N TYR A 417 -20.37 -7.19 30.21
CA TYR A 417 -21.37 -6.88 29.18
C TYR A 417 -22.23 -5.66 29.54
N GLY A 418 -22.55 -5.51 30.82
CA GLY A 418 -23.30 -4.40 31.40
C GLY A 418 -23.01 -4.29 32.89
N GLY A 419 -23.60 -3.39 33.63
CA GLY A 419 -23.42 -3.12 35.04
C GLY A 419 -22.84 -4.26 35.89
N ASP A 420 -23.62 -5.29 36.18
CA ASP A 420 -23.33 -6.51 36.95
C ASP A 420 -23.30 -7.77 36.10
N GLU A 421 -23.43 -7.65 34.78
CA GLU A 421 -23.50 -8.77 33.85
C GLU A 421 -22.13 -9.03 33.19
N PHE A 422 -21.76 -10.31 33.12
CA PHE A 422 -20.56 -10.79 32.45
C PHE A 422 -20.93 -11.82 31.37
N VAL A 423 -20.16 -11.81 30.29
CA VAL A 423 -20.25 -12.81 29.22
C VAL A 423 -18.94 -13.55 29.09
N VAL A 424 -19.02 -14.87 29.02
CA VAL A 424 -17.90 -15.77 28.81
C VAL A 424 -18.15 -16.56 27.54
N ILE A 425 -17.16 -16.58 26.63
CA ILE A 425 -17.20 -17.41 25.43
C ILE A 425 -15.98 -18.32 25.45
N ILE A 426 -16.16 -19.62 25.23
CA ILE A 426 -15.07 -20.58 25.16
C ILE A 426 -15.22 -21.39 23.87
N GLN A 427 -14.18 -21.44 23.06
CA GLN A 427 -14.10 -22.18 21.81
C GLN A 427 -13.56 -23.61 22.09
N ASP A 428 -14.02 -24.58 21.31
CA ASP A 428 -13.58 -25.96 21.35
C ASP A 428 -13.82 -26.61 22.72
N VAL A 429 -15.01 -26.38 23.30
CA VAL A 429 -15.41 -26.79 24.64
C VAL A 429 -16.59 -27.74 24.58
N ARG A 430 -16.58 -28.76 25.43
CA ARG A 430 -17.70 -29.69 25.58
C ARG A 430 -18.70 -29.21 26.65
N PRO A 431 -19.97 -29.64 26.62
CA PRO A 431 -20.96 -29.27 27.63
C PRO A 431 -20.52 -29.54 29.07
N ASN A 432 -19.87 -30.67 29.31
CA ASN A 432 -19.37 -31.04 30.66
C ASN A 432 -18.26 -30.08 31.14
N ASP A 433 -17.39 -29.60 30.25
CA ASP A 433 -16.32 -28.65 30.59
C ASP A 433 -16.92 -27.28 30.98
N MET A 434 -18.01 -26.85 30.31
CA MET A 434 -18.76 -25.64 30.67
C MET A 434 -19.51 -25.79 32.00
N GLU A 435 -20.06 -26.98 32.27
CA GLU A 435 -20.70 -27.28 33.57
C GLU A 435 -19.70 -27.27 34.72
N GLU A 436 -18.52 -27.87 34.53
CA GLU A 436 -17.41 -27.83 35.47
C GLU A 436 -16.94 -26.42 35.72
N TYR A 437 -16.75 -25.59 34.65
CA TYR A 437 -16.40 -24.19 34.75
C TYR A 437 -17.37 -23.44 35.65
N SER A 438 -18.65 -23.54 35.39
CA SER A 438 -19.67 -22.82 36.16
C SER A 438 -19.81 -23.31 37.60
N SER A 439 -19.62 -24.59 37.86
CA SER A 439 -19.53 -25.15 39.21
C SER A 439 -18.34 -24.59 39.97
N ASN A 440 -17.18 -24.51 39.32
CA ASN A 440 -15.98 -23.94 39.93
C ASN A 440 -16.12 -22.44 40.19
N VAL A 441 -16.70 -21.67 39.27
CA VAL A 441 -17.02 -20.24 39.43
C VAL A 441 -17.93 -20.04 40.66
N LYS A 442 -19.03 -20.81 40.75
CA LYS A 442 -19.95 -20.75 41.90
C LYS A 442 -19.24 -21.02 43.22
N LYS A 443 -18.43 -22.09 43.28
CA LYS A 443 -17.66 -22.45 44.50
C LYS A 443 -16.69 -21.32 44.87
N ALA A 444 -15.91 -20.81 43.91
CA ALA A 444 -14.91 -19.78 44.14
C ALA A 444 -15.54 -18.46 44.63
N VAL A 445 -16.71 -18.08 44.13
CA VAL A 445 -17.44 -16.88 44.60
C VAL A 445 -17.91 -17.07 46.04
N ILE A 446 -18.46 -18.25 46.40
CA ILE A 446 -18.84 -18.56 47.76
C ILE A 446 -17.63 -18.56 48.70
N GLU A 447 -16.52 -19.16 48.30
CA GLU A 447 -15.26 -19.22 49.07
C GLU A 447 -14.66 -17.83 49.27
N LYS A 448 -14.84 -16.90 48.30
CA LYS A 448 -14.39 -15.50 48.40
C LYS A 448 -15.08 -14.75 49.53
N ASN A 449 -16.27 -15.20 49.93
CA ASN A 449 -17.06 -14.71 51.07
C ASN A 449 -17.28 -13.20 51.11
N MET A 450 -17.62 -12.60 49.97
CA MET A 450 -17.97 -11.19 49.86
C MET A 450 -19.33 -10.92 50.50
N GLN A 451 -19.43 -10.00 51.47
CA GLN A 451 -20.66 -9.81 52.27
C GLN A 451 -21.81 -9.21 51.47
N SER A 452 -23.02 -9.70 51.69
CA SER A 452 -24.27 -9.22 51.06
C SER A 452 -25.48 -9.47 51.98
N GLU A 453 -25.40 -8.94 53.23
CA GLU A 453 -26.40 -9.18 54.29
C GLU A 453 -27.84 -8.79 53.96
N LYS A 454 -28.08 -7.98 52.95
CA LYS A 454 -29.42 -7.60 52.48
C LYS A 454 -29.89 -8.42 51.28
N SER A 455 -29.11 -9.36 50.81
CA SER A 455 -29.56 -10.26 49.74
C SER A 455 -30.54 -11.28 50.29
N PRO A 456 -31.70 -11.51 49.63
CA PRO A 456 -32.65 -12.52 50.03
C PRO A 456 -32.20 -13.97 49.73
N VAL A 457 -31.07 -14.15 49.07
CA VAL A 457 -30.54 -15.46 48.68
C VAL A 457 -29.52 -15.99 49.67
N ALA A 458 -28.57 -15.16 50.11
CA ALA A 458 -27.52 -15.54 51.06
C ALA A 458 -26.87 -14.27 51.62
N ASP A 459 -26.24 -14.35 52.83
CA ASP A 459 -25.52 -13.23 53.44
C ASP A 459 -24.21 -12.85 52.71
N ILE A 460 -23.96 -13.51 51.60
CA ILE A 460 -22.79 -13.30 50.72
C ILE A 460 -23.22 -13.05 49.28
N VAL A 461 -22.34 -12.44 48.49
CA VAL A 461 -22.52 -12.26 47.04
C VAL A 461 -22.61 -13.63 46.37
N THR A 462 -23.64 -13.81 45.54
CA THR A 462 -23.86 -15.03 44.74
C THR A 462 -24.03 -14.68 43.26
N LEU A 463 -23.91 -15.70 42.40
CA LEU A 463 -24.06 -15.55 40.96
C LEU A 463 -25.12 -16.45 40.40
N SER A 464 -25.90 -15.95 39.43
CA SER A 464 -26.71 -16.75 38.54
C SER A 464 -26.05 -16.85 37.17
N GLN A 465 -26.05 -18.06 36.56
CA GLN A 465 -25.34 -18.33 35.33
C GLN A 465 -26.24 -19.12 34.35
N GLY A 466 -26.45 -18.57 33.16
CA GLY A 466 -27.15 -19.24 32.08
C GLY A 466 -26.18 -19.57 30.94
N MET A 467 -26.19 -20.81 30.45
CA MET A 467 -25.20 -21.26 29.47
C MET A 467 -25.81 -22.00 28.30
N VAL A 468 -25.22 -21.83 27.15
CA VAL A 468 -25.48 -22.58 25.93
C VAL A 468 -24.20 -23.16 25.36
N CYS A 469 -24.23 -24.44 24.96
CA CYS A 469 -23.19 -25.08 24.16
C CYS A 469 -23.77 -25.44 22.80
N ARG A 470 -23.08 -25.06 21.73
CA ARG A 470 -23.53 -25.31 20.36
C ARG A 470 -22.36 -25.62 19.43
N GLN A 471 -22.57 -26.55 18.51
CA GLN A 471 -21.71 -26.69 17.34
C GLN A 471 -22.06 -25.54 16.36
N VAL A 472 -21.08 -24.64 16.09
CA VAL A 472 -21.34 -23.40 15.37
C VAL A 472 -21.50 -23.66 13.89
N ARG A 473 -22.40 -22.93 13.25
CA ARG A 473 -22.62 -22.86 11.80
C ARG A 473 -22.23 -21.50 11.27
N LYS A 474 -21.99 -21.41 9.98
CA LYS A 474 -21.55 -20.17 9.31
C LYS A 474 -22.55 -18.99 9.46
N GLU A 475 -23.81 -19.31 9.75
CA GLU A 475 -24.90 -18.32 9.90
C GLU A 475 -25.11 -17.91 11.36
N ASP A 476 -24.38 -18.51 12.31
CA ASP A 476 -24.55 -18.20 13.73
C ASP A 476 -23.92 -16.85 14.08
N GLU A 477 -24.72 -15.98 14.66
CA GLU A 477 -24.29 -14.69 15.19
C GLU A 477 -24.21 -14.72 16.73
N LEU A 478 -23.29 -13.92 17.27
CA LEU A 478 -23.11 -13.81 18.73
C LEU A 478 -24.41 -13.48 19.46
N GLU A 479 -25.20 -12.58 18.91
CA GLU A 479 -26.46 -12.12 19.48
C GLU A 479 -27.47 -13.26 19.68
N ILE A 480 -27.48 -14.25 18.79
CA ILE A 480 -28.34 -15.42 18.91
C ILE A 480 -27.92 -16.28 20.11
N LEU A 481 -26.62 -16.54 20.26
CA LEU A 481 -26.07 -17.33 21.35
C LEU A 481 -26.26 -16.65 22.72
N ILE A 482 -26.06 -15.34 22.78
CA ILE A 482 -26.31 -14.52 23.96
C ILE A 482 -27.78 -14.58 24.36
N ASN A 483 -28.71 -14.41 23.42
CA ASN A 483 -30.16 -14.44 23.69
C ASN A 483 -30.60 -15.83 24.20
N GLU A 484 -30.02 -16.91 23.70
CA GLU A 484 -30.33 -18.27 24.22
C GLU A 484 -29.78 -18.48 25.65
N ALA A 485 -28.55 -17.99 25.92
CA ALA A 485 -27.98 -18.06 27.26
C ALA A 485 -28.75 -17.20 28.28
N ASP A 486 -29.25 -16.02 27.85
CA ASP A 486 -30.05 -15.11 28.67
C ASP A 486 -31.39 -15.75 29.10
N LYS A 487 -32.09 -16.43 28.20
CA LYS A 487 -33.30 -17.19 28.54
C LYS A 487 -33.04 -18.22 29.64
N ILE A 488 -31.87 -18.87 29.60
CA ILE A 488 -31.48 -19.87 30.60
C ILE A 488 -31.11 -19.18 31.91
N LEU A 489 -30.44 -18.03 31.87
CA LEU A 489 -30.14 -17.21 33.04
C LEU A 489 -31.43 -16.78 33.74
N TYR A 490 -32.42 -16.36 32.96
CA TYR A 490 -33.75 -15.98 33.49
C TYR A 490 -34.38 -17.16 34.26
N ASP A 491 -34.35 -18.38 33.70
CA ASP A 491 -34.84 -19.59 34.38
C ASP A 491 -34.09 -19.83 35.71
N VAL A 492 -32.76 -19.60 35.77
CA VAL A 492 -32.00 -19.75 37.02
C VAL A 492 -32.45 -18.71 38.05
N LYS A 493 -32.68 -17.47 37.63
CA LYS A 493 -33.13 -16.39 38.51
C LYS A 493 -34.53 -16.64 39.07
N GLU A 494 -35.45 -17.19 38.28
CA GLU A 494 -36.79 -17.59 38.72
C GLU A 494 -36.79 -18.80 39.71
N ASN A 495 -35.82 -19.72 39.57
CA ASN A 495 -35.70 -20.91 40.40
C ASN A 495 -34.81 -20.75 41.65
N GLY A 496 -34.69 -19.53 42.17
CA GLY A 496 -34.06 -19.26 43.47
C GLY A 496 -32.64 -18.69 43.39
N ARG A 497 -32.12 -18.38 42.22
CA ARG A 497 -30.75 -17.79 42.01
C ARG A 497 -29.62 -18.67 42.51
N ASN A 498 -28.43 -18.10 42.70
CA ASN A 498 -27.22 -18.77 43.20
C ASN A 498 -26.99 -20.13 42.53
N GLY A 499 -27.06 -20.19 41.24
CA GLY A 499 -27.01 -21.43 40.48
C GLY A 499 -26.59 -21.27 39.03
N TYR A 500 -26.57 -22.40 38.36
CA TYR A 500 -26.27 -22.40 36.93
C TYR A 500 -27.13 -23.43 36.18
N LYS A 501 -27.36 -23.18 34.89
CA LYS A 501 -28.05 -24.13 34.01
C LYS A 501 -27.43 -24.08 32.63
N ILE A 502 -27.27 -25.26 32.02
CA ILE A 502 -26.70 -25.40 30.68
C ILE A 502 -27.70 -26.08 29.74
N LYS A 503 -27.70 -25.65 28.49
CA LYS A 503 -28.44 -26.26 27.42
C LYS A 503 -27.51 -26.52 26.23
N THR A 504 -27.56 -27.73 25.70
CA THR A 504 -26.87 -28.10 24.45
C THR A 504 -27.87 -27.96 23.29
N ILE A 505 -27.51 -27.26 22.24
CA ILE A 505 -28.36 -26.99 21.07
C ILE A 505 -27.68 -27.49 19.80
#